data_370b3e85ff03f4896ea8813b9e649d00
#
_entry.id   370b3e85ff03f4896ea8813b9e649d00
#
_cell.length_a   1.000
_cell.length_b   1.000
_cell.length_c   1.000
_cell.angle_alpha   90.00
_cell.angle_beta   90.00
_cell.angle_gamma   90.00
#
_symmetry.space_group_name_H-M   'P 1'
#
loop_
_entity.id
_entity.type
_entity.pdbx_description
1 polymer ?
#
loop_
_entity_poly.entity_id
_entity_poly.type
_entity_poly.pdbx_seq_one_letter_code
_entity_poly.pdbx_strand_id
1 'polypeptide(L)'
;MRWQGRRESNNVEDRRNRPGGPSLGGPGFRLPRGKGGIILLVVVLVAGYYGVDLTGLLTGQPVSQQQSTRSISPNDDEAAKFTSVILATTEDTWGQLFQKMGRGYQQPKLVMYRGMTRTGCGAGQSVMGPFYCPADGTVYIDLSFYDDMKNKLGVDGDFAQGYVIAHEVGHHVQKLLGIEPKVRQLQQNASQTEVNRLSVRMELQADCFAGVWGHSMQQQGVLEAGDLEEALNAAQAIGDDRLQQQGQGRVVPDSFTHGTSEQRYSWFKRGFDSGDPAQCNTFGKNF
;
A
#
# COMPACT_ATOMS: atom_id res chain seq x y z
N MET A 1 13.92 -14.76 3.00
CA MET A 1 14.51 -14.61 1.63
C MET A 1 15.95 -14.08 1.69
N ARG A 2 16.79 -14.38 0.68
CA ARG A 2 18.21 -13.94 0.63
C ARG A 2 18.34 -12.59 -0.05
N TRP A 3 18.05 -11.53 0.65
CA TRP A 3 18.06 -10.17 0.11
C TRP A 3 19.35 -9.40 0.43
N GLN A 4 20.08 -9.78 1.50
CA GLN A 4 21.30 -9.09 1.94
C GLN A 4 22.37 -9.11 0.85
N GLY A 5 23.05 -7.96 0.69
CA GLY A 5 24.12 -7.81 -0.32
C GLY A 5 23.65 -7.63 -1.76
N ARG A 6 22.33 -7.58 -2.01
CA ARG A 6 21.77 -7.27 -3.32
C ARG A 6 21.78 -5.77 -3.60
N ARG A 7 21.56 -5.41 -4.87
CA ARG A 7 21.44 -4.02 -5.32
C ARG A 7 20.30 -3.30 -4.60
N GLU A 8 20.56 -2.10 -4.16
CA GLU A 8 19.55 -1.17 -3.68
C GLU A 8 19.06 -0.28 -4.82
N SER A 9 17.80 0.14 -4.80
CA SER A 9 17.23 1.05 -5.78
C SER A 9 17.72 2.49 -5.52
N ASN A 10 17.99 3.22 -6.59
CA ASN A 10 18.26 4.66 -6.56
C ASN A 10 16.97 5.51 -6.60
N ASN A 11 15.80 4.86 -6.74
CA ASN A 11 14.50 5.53 -6.83
C ASN A 11 13.79 5.67 -5.48
N VAL A 12 14.54 5.55 -4.38
CA VAL A 12 14.04 5.67 -3.01
C VAL A 12 14.33 7.06 -2.46
N GLU A 13 13.29 7.71 -1.92
CA GLU A 13 13.41 8.95 -1.16
C GLU A 13 13.08 8.68 0.31
N ASP A 14 14.06 8.90 1.19
CA ASP A 14 13.87 8.75 2.64
C ASP A 14 13.41 10.08 3.26
N ARG A 15 12.16 10.08 3.72
CA ARG A 15 11.54 11.21 4.44
C ARG A 15 11.31 10.91 5.91
N ARG A 16 11.84 9.82 6.46
CA ARG A 16 11.61 9.41 7.86
C ARG A 16 12.03 10.47 8.88
N ASN A 17 13.02 11.30 8.55
CA ASN A 17 13.52 12.39 9.39
C ASN A 17 12.90 13.76 9.08
N ARG A 18 12.01 13.86 8.08
CA ARG A 18 11.38 15.13 7.76
C ARG A 18 10.18 15.34 8.67
N PRO A 19 10.01 16.52 9.30
CA PRO A 19 8.79 16.85 10.02
C PRO A 19 7.61 16.68 9.05
N GLY A 20 6.66 15.82 9.39
CA GLY A 20 5.41 15.68 8.64
C GLY A 20 4.76 17.05 8.49
N GLY A 21 4.40 17.43 7.26
CA GLY A 21 3.84 18.67 6.74
C GLY A 21 3.47 19.85 7.68
N PRO A 22 2.97 20.96 7.15
CA PRO A 22 2.75 22.14 7.95
C PRO A 22 1.82 21.83 9.12
N SER A 23 2.33 22.10 10.33
CA SER A 23 1.52 22.22 11.53
C SER A 23 0.32 23.13 11.22
N LEU A 24 -0.90 22.62 11.32
CA LEU A 24 -2.13 23.43 11.31
C LEU A 24 -2.24 24.34 12.55
N GLY A 25 -1.18 24.45 13.34
CA GLY A 25 -1.03 25.31 14.50
C GLY A 25 -0.24 26.57 14.23
N GLY A 26 -0.69 27.42 13.30
CA GLY A 26 -0.27 28.83 13.27
C GLY A 26 -0.93 29.59 14.44
N PRO A 27 -0.25 30.59 15.04
CA PRO A 27 -0.85 31.41 16.10
C PRO A 27 -2.03 32.20 15.52
N GLY A 28 -3.27 31.80 15.85
CA GLY A 28 -4.45 32.57 15.45
C GLY A 28 -5.69 31.79 15.02
N PHE A 29 -5.72 30.48 15.09
CA PHE A 29 -6.95 29.74 14.76
C PHE A 29 -7.96 29.92 15.88
N ARG A 30 -8.87 30.90 15.72
CA ARG A 30 -10.04 31.07 16.59
C ARG A 30 -11.18 30.21 16.08
N LEU A 31 -11.69 29.33 16.92
CA LEU A 31 -12.89 28.53 16.64
C LEU A 31 -14.05 29.44 16.22
N PRO A 32 -14.67 29.24 15.06
CA PRO A 32 -15.85 29.98 14.68
C PRO A 32 -17.02 29.63 15.63
N ARG A 33 -17.61 30.65 16.28
CA ARG A 33 -18.84 30.51 17.04
C ARG A 33 -20.01 30.36 16.07
N GLY A 34 -20.83 29.31 16.21
CA GLY A 34 -22.00 29.04 15.37
C GLY A 34 -21.96 27.69 14.64
N LYS A 35 -22.64 27.58 13.50
CA LYS A 35 -22.77 26.34 12.73
C LYS A 35 -21.40 25.70 12.36
N GLY A 36 -20.36 26.51 12.19
CA GLY A 36 -18.98 26.01 11.95
C GLY A 36 -18.37 25.25 13.13
N GLY A 37 -18.73 25.59 14.38
CA GLY A 37 -18.28 24.86 15.56
C GLY A 37 -18.90 23.47 15.67
N ILE A 38 -20.15 23.31 15.23
CA ILE A 38 -20.85 22.01 15.19
C ILE A 38 -20.21 21.11 14.15
N ILE A 39 -19.87 21.64 12.99
CA ILE A 39 -19.18 20.87 11.93
C ILE A 39 -17.82 20.38 12.41
N LEU A 40 -17.06 21.24 13.10
CA LEU A 40 -15.77 20.86 13.66
C LEU A 40 -15.92 19.77 14.73
N LEU A 41 -16.94 19.85 15.58
CA LEU A 41 -17.24 18.82 16.60
C LEU A 41 -17.54 17.46 15.92
N VAL A 42 -18.34 17.46 14.86
CA VAL A 42 -18.65 16.24 14.09
C VAL A 42 -17.38 15.65 13.47
N VAL A 43 -16.53 16.50 12.89
CA VAL A 43 -15.25 16.07 12.31
C VAL A 43 -14.35 15.42 13.37
N VAL A 44 -14.26 16.01 14.56
CA VAL A 44 -13.47 15.46 15.67
C VAL A 44 -14.04 14.13 16.18
N LEU A 45 -15.37 14.01 16.28
CA LEU A 45 -16.03 12.77 16.70
C LEU A 45 -15.88 11.67 15.66
N VAL A 46 -15.98 11.99 14.36
CA VAL A 46 -15.74 11.05 13.27
C VAL A 46 -14.27 10.63 13.24
N ALA A 47 -13.33 11.56 13.39
CA ALA A 47 -11.91 11.25 13.46
C ALA A 47 -11.58 10.38 14.69
N GLY A 48 -12.19 10.65 15.85
CA GLY A 48 -12.06 9.83 17.05
C GLY A 48 -12.61 8.41 16.88
N TYR A 49 -13.69 8.27 16.12
CA TYR A 49 -14.23 6.95 15.76
C TYR A 49 -13.24 6.14 14.91
N TYR A 50 -12.46 6.80 14.07
CA TYR A 50 -11.38 6.19 13.28
C TYR A 50 -10.02 6.15 13.99
N GLY A 51 -9.99 6.43 15.32
CA GLY A 51 -8.78 6.37 16.14
C GLY A 51 -7.84 7.57 16.03
N VAL A 52 -8.29 8.65 15.38
CA VAL A 52 -7.53 9.91 15.29
C VAL A 52 -7.98 10.86 16.39
N ASP A 53 -7.12 11.14 17.38
CA ASP A 53 -7.41 12.08 18.45
C ASP A 53 -7.22 13.54 18.00
N LEU A 54 -8.32 14.22 17.73
CA LEU A 54 -8.36 15.65 17.40
C LEU A 54 -8.95 16.50 18.54
N THR A 55 -9.07 15.96 19.77
CA THR A 55 -9.67 16.68 20.92
C THR A 55 -8.90 17.96 21.26
N GLY A 56 -7.61 18.02 21.00
CA GLY A 56 -6.78 19.22 21.13
C GLY A 56 -7.26 20.42 20.29
N LEU A 57 -7.94 20.16 19.15
CA LEU A 57 -8.55 21.22 18.33
C LEU A 57 -9.77 21.88 18.99
N LEU A 58 -10.47 21.15 19.88
CA LEU A 58 -11.63 21.67 20.61
C LEU A 58 -11.24 22.44 21.86
N THR A 59 -10.16 22.07 22.52
CA THR A 59 -9.74 22.64 23.81
C THR A 59 -8.86 23.88 23.68
N GLY A 60 -8.38 24.20 22.47
CA GLY A 60 -7.46 25.30 22.21
C GLY A 60 -6.11 25.17 22.94
N GLN A 61 -5.85 24.02 23.54
CA GLN A 61 -4.55 23.72 24.08
C GLN A 61 -3.61 23.43 22.89
N PRO A 62 -2.36 23.94 22.92
CA PRO A 62 -1.39 23.47 21.95
C PRO A 62 -1.35 21.95 22.15
N VAL A 63 -1.75 21.22 21.09
CA VAL A 63 -1.44 19.80 21.02
C VAL A 63 0.06 19.78 21.20
N SER A 64 0.52 19.38 22.40
CA SER A 64 1.92 19.05 22.59
C SER A 64 2.14 17.93 21.60
N GLN A 65 2.60 18.31 20.41
CA GLN A 65 3.31 17.39 19.58
C GLN A 65 4.46 16.92 20.46
N GLN A 66 4.21 15.86 21.21
CA GLN A 66 5.27 14.94 21.50
C GLN A 66 5.68 14.45 20.12
N GLN A 67 6.41 15.32 19.40
CA GLN A 67 7.34 14.94 18.40
C GLN A 67 8.21 13.90 19.10
N SER A 68 7.75 12.65 19.07
CA SER A 68 8.69 11.56 19.21
C SER A 68 9.59 11.72 18.00
N THR A 69 10.64 12.51 18.16
CA THR A 69 11.90 12.30 17.49
C THR A 69 12.35 10.92 17.94
N ARG A 70 11.61 9.90 17.51
CA ARG A 70 12.07 8.53 17.61
C ARG A 70 13.31 8.54 16.75
N SER A 71 14.48 8.53 17.39
CA SER A 71 15.74 8.32 16.69
C SER A 71 15.54 7.09 15.81
N ILE A 72 15.94 7.22 14.54
CA ILE A 72 15.98 6.06 13.64
C ILE A 72 16.78 5.00 14.36
N SER A 73 16.14 3.85 14.60
CA SER A 73 16.81 2.72 15.22
C SER A 73 17.60 1.93 14.18
N PRO A 74 18.61 1.14 14.53
CA PRO A 74 19.27 0.22 13.60
C PRO A 74 18.29 -0.68 12.84
N ASN A 75 17.21 -1.13 13.49
CA ASN A 75 16.16 -1.92 12.85
C ASN A 75 15.39 -1.12 11.77
N ASP A 76 15.18 0.19 11.97
CA ASP A 76 14.56 1.06 10.96
C ASP A 76 15.48 1.21 9.73
N ASP A 77 16.80 1.22 9.91
CA ASP A 77 17.75 1.31 8.80
C ASP A 77 17.85 -0.01 8.04
N GLU A 78 17.76 -1.15 8.72
CA GLU A 78 17.67 -2.46 8.09
C GLU A 78 16.37 -2.59 7.27
N ALA A 79 15.23 -2.18 7.82
CA ALA A 79 13.95 -2.14 7.12
C ALA A 79 13.99 -1.21 5.89
N ALA A 80 14.66 -0.06 5.99
CA ALA A 80 14.83 0.85 4.87
C ALA A 80 15.71 0.25 3.77
N LYS A 81 16.79 -0.41 4.15
CA LYS A 81 17.67 -1.11 3.21
C LYS A 81 16.93 -2.26 2.53
N PHE A 82 16.22 -3.07 3.30
CA PHE A 82 15.35 -4.12 2.77
C PHE A 82 14.36 -3.57 1.74
N THR A 83 13.61 -2.52 2.09
CA THR A 83 12.65 -1.86 1.20
C THR A 83 13.28 -1.41 -0.11
N SER A 84 14.49 -0.83 -0.04
CA SER A 84 15.24 -0.39 -1.22
C SER A 84 15.69 -1.56 -2.10
N VAL A 85 16.11 -2.68 -1.49
CA VAL A 85 16.48 -3.91 -2.23
C VAL A 85 15.24 -4.51 -2.90
N ILE A 86 14.11 -4.59 -2.21
CA ILE A 86 12.88 -5.14 -2.81
C ILE A 86 12.44 -4.29 -4.00
N LEU A 87 12.43 -2.96 -3.89
CA LEU A 87 12.12 -2.09 -5.01
C LEU A 87 13.05 -2.38 -6.20
N ALA A 88 14.35 -2.50 -5.96
CA ALA A 88 15.33 -2.84 -7.00
C ALA A 88 15.01 -4.18 -7.70
N THR A 89 14.58 -5.19 -6.95
CA THR A 89 14.19 -6.48 -7.55
C THR A 89 12.92 -6.38 -8.39
N THR A 90 11.97 -5.52 -8.02
CA THR A 90 10.78 -5.24 -8.84
C THR A 90 11.15 -4.51 -10.13
N GLU A 91 12.10 -3.55 -10.06
CA GLU A 91 12.63 -2.83 -11.23
C GLU A 91 13.26 -3.80 -12.23
N ASP A 92 14.09 -4.73 -11.74
CA ASP A 92 14.76 -5.73 -12.58
C ASP A 92 13.76 -6.68 -13.23
N THR A 93 12.78 -7.17 -12.46
CA THR A 93 11.73 -8.07 -12.95
C THR A 93 10.87 -7.40 -14.03
N TRP A 94 10.31 -6.23 -13.73
CA TRP A 94 9.42 -5.54 -14.66
C TRP A 94 10.17 -4.93 -15.85
N GLY A 95 11.41 -4.48 -15.66
CA GLY A 95 12.27 -4.04 -16.75
C GLY A 95 12.45 -5.13 -17.81
N GLN A 96 12.75 -6.36 -17.40
CA GLN A 96 12.88 -7.51 -18.30
C GLN A 96 11.54 -7.89 -18.96
N LEU A 97 10.44 -7.88 -18.22
CA LEU A 97 9.12 -8.25 -18.75
C LEU A 97 8.63 -7.21 -19.76
N PHE A 98 8.77 -5.92 -19.49
CA PHE A 98 8.40 -4.86 -20.43
C PHE A 98 9.26 -4.90 -21.69
N GLN A 99 10.56 -5.19 -21.58
CA GLN A 99 11.44 -5.41 -22.72
C GLN A 99 10.96 -6.58 -23.59
N LYS A 100 10.56 -7.69 -22.98
CA LYS A 100 9.98 -8.84 -23.70
C LYS A 100 8.67 -8.49 -24.41
N MET A 101 7.89 -7.54 -23.88
CA MET A 101 6.68 -7.01 -24.50
C MET A 101 6.97 -5.95 -25.59
N GLY A 102 8.23 -5.62 -25.85
CA GLY A 102 8.62 -4.54 -26.77
C GLY A 102 8.29 -3.14 -26.26
N ARG A 103 8.20 -2.94 -24.94
CA ARG A 103 7.83 -1.68 -24.26
C ARG A 103 8.94 -1.19 -23.34
N GLY A 104 9.03 0.12 -23.17
CA GLY A 104 9.89 0.71 -22.15
C GLY A 104 9.22 0.60 -20.77
N TYR A 105 10.02 0.29 -19.74
CA TYR A 105 9.57 0.32 -18.34
C TYR A 105 10.02 1.62 -17.70
N GLN A 106 9.07 2.40 -17.21
CA GLN A 106 9.34 3.56 -16.36
C GLN A 106 9.32 3.11 -14.91
N GLN A 107 10.44 3.17 -14.23
CA GLN A 107 10.55 2.76 -12.83
C GLN A 107 9.73 3.69 -11.91
N PRO A 108 9.02 3.16 -10.90
CA PRO A 108 8.34 3.98 -9.91
C PRO A 108 9.34 4.61 -8.95
N LYS A 109 8.94 5.68 -8.28
CA LYS A 109 9.60 6.14 -7.06
C LYS A 109 9.03 5.43 -5.85
N LEU A 110 9.81 5.37 -4.76
CA LEU A 110 9.33 4.93 -3.46
C LEU A 110 9.73 5.97 -2.41
N VAL A 111 8.77 6.37 -1.58
CA VAL A 111 8.98 7.29 -0.47
C VAL A 111 8.76 6.55 0.84
N MET A 112 9.79 6.50 1.67
CA MET A 112 9.70 6.06 3.07
C MET A 112 9.42 7.28 3.95
N TYR A 113 8.40 7.17 4.81
CA TYR A 113 8.03 8.28 5.69
C TYR A 113 7.66 7.79 7.10
N ARG A 114 7.33 8.72 8.01
CA ARG A 114 6.77 8.44 9.34
C ARG A 114 5.55 9.30 9.59
N GLY A 115 4.49 8.70 10.06
CA GLY A 115 3.25 9.35 10.44
C GLY A 115 2.49 9.89 9.25
N MET A 116 2.94 11.00 8.67
CA MET A 116 2.27 11.68 7.56
C MET A 116 3.26 12.14 6.50
N THR A 117 2.83 12.13 5.23
CA THR A 117 3.59 12.69 4.11
C THR A 117 2.66 13.34 3.08
N ARG A 118 3.19 14.27 2.30
CA ARG A 118 2.47 14.84 1.15
C ARG A 118 2.70 13.98 -0.08
N THR A 119 1.64 13.78 -0.86
CA THR A 119 1.65 13.01 -2.09
C THR A 119 0.88 13.73 -3.19
N GLY A 120 1.05 13.32 -4.44
CA GLY A 120 0.23 13.80 -5.55
C GLY A 120 -1.25 13.44 -5.44
N CYS A 121 -1.59 12.46 -4.59
CA CYS A 121 -2.96 11.99 -4.32
C CYS A 121 -3.56 12.59 -3.04
N GLY A 122 -2.88 13.53 -2.37
CA GLY A 122 -3.30 14.13 -1.11
C GLY A 122 -2.36 13.80 0.05
N ALA A 123 -2.87 13.83 1.28
CA ALA A 123 -2.08 13.48 2.47
C ALA A 123 -2.02 11.95 2.65
N GLY A 124 -0.83 11.38 2.64
CA GLY A 124 -0.58 10.00 3.05
C GLY A 124 -0.40 9.94 4.57
N GLN A 125 -0.99 8.92 5.21
CA GLN A 125 -0.91 8.68 6.65
C GLN A 125 -0.54 7.22 6.91
N SER A 126 0.24 6.96 7.96
CA SER A 126 0.64 5.60 8.36
C SER A 126 -0.54 4.64 8.53
N VAL A 127 -1.67 5.14 9.03
CA VAL A 127 -2.89 4.34 9.23
C VAL A 127 -3.48 3.78 7.94
N MET A 128 -3.13 4.35 6.77
CA MET A 128 -3.60 3.87 5.47
C MET A 128 -2.83 2.64 4.99
N GLY A 129 -1.72 2.28 5.65
CA GLY A 129 -0.78 1.29 5.13
C GLY A 129 0.02 1.80 3.93
N PRO A 130 0.83 0.96 3.29
CA PRO A 130 1.49 1.27 2.02
C PRO A 130 0.46 1.52 0.92
N PHE A 131 0.81 2.39 -0.03
CA PHE A 131 -0.06 2.68 -1.17
C PHE A 131 0.73 3.23 -2.36
N TYR A 132 0.19 3.01 -3.55
CA TYR A 132 0.66 3.62 -4.78
C TYR A 132 -0.19 4.85 -5.13
N CYS A 133 0.46 5.97 -5.46
CA CYS A 133 -0.22 7.16 -5.96
C CYS A 133 -0.06 7.26 -7.49
N PRO A 134 -1.11 7.07 -8.27
CA PRO A 134 -1.01 7.14 -9.73
C PRO A 134 -0.75 8.57 -10.23
N ALA A 135 -1.10 9.61 -9.48
CA ALA A 135 -0.89 11.00 -9.90
C ALA A 135 0.59 11.36 -10.00
N ASP A 136 1.44 10.87 -9.10
CA ASP A 136 2.87 11.14 -9.10
C ASP A 136 3.76 9.91 -9.41
N GLY A 137 3.16 8.72 -9.59
CA GLY A 137 3.87 7.50 -9.93
C GLY A 137 4.76 6.96 -8.81
N THR A 138 4.35 7.16 -7.55
CA THR A 138 5.17 6.90 -6.37
C THR A 138 4.49 5.91 -5.43
N VAL A 139 5.25 4.95 -4.93
CA VAL A 139 4.88 4.07 -3.81
C VAL A 139 5.23 4.77 -2.50
N TYR A 140 4.32 4.77 -1.55
CA TYR A 140 4.51 5.37 -0.23
C TYR A 140 4.41 4.30 0.85
N ILE A 141 5.35 4.28 1.78
CA ILE A 141 5.37 3.35 2.90
C ILE A 141 5.88 4.02 4.19
N ASP A 142 5.12 3.87 5.27
CA ASP A 142 5.65 4.06 6.62
C ASP A 142 6.20 2.70 7.08
N LEU A 143 7.49 2.64 7.43
CA LEU A 143 8.15 1.38 7.78
C LEU A 143 7.57 0.74 9.05
N SER A 144 6.84 1.48 9.90
CA SER A 144 6.10 0.90 11.02
C SER A 144 5.02 -0.10 10.59
N PHE A 145 4.64 -0.07 9.31
CA PHE A 145 3.70 -1.05 8.75
C PHE A 145 4.22 -2.50 8.85
N TYR A 146 5.53 -2.71 8.81
CA TYR A 146 6.09 -4.04 9.00
C TYR A 146 5.83 -4.58 10.42
N ASP A 147 5.91 -3.70 11.43
CA ASP A 147 5.52 -4.06 12.80
C ASP A 147 4.00 -4.32 12.89
N ASP A 148 3.20 -3.54 12.17
CA ASP A 148 1.74 -3.73 12.13
C ASP A 148 1.36 -5.05 11.45
N MET A 149 2.04 -5.46 10.39
CA MET A 149 1.84 -6.78 9.77
C MET A 149 2.01 -7.90 10.81
N LYS A 150 3.09 -7.86 11.57
CA LYS A 150 3.37 -8.85 12.59
C LYS A 150 2.38 -8.78 13.75
N ASN A 151 2.19 -7.61 14.33
CA ASN A 151 1.50 -7.44 15.62
C ASN A 151 -0.03 -7.41 15.48
N LYS A 152 -0.56 -6.88 14.36
CA LYS A 152 -2.01 -6.71 14.12
C LYS A 152 -2.59 -7.75 13.18
N LEU A 153 -1.83 -8.14 12.14
CA LEU A 153 -2.31 -9.07 11.11
C LEU A 153 -1.83 -10.51 11.36
N GLY A 154 -0.86 -10.70 12.27
CA GLY A 154 -0.27 -12.01 12.54
C GLY A 154 0.55 -12.55 11.36
N VAL A 155 1.08 -11.64 10.52
CA VAL A 155 1.90 -11.94 9.35
C VAL A 155 3.33 -11.52 9.66
N ASP A 156 4.24 -12.48 9.68
CA ASP A 156 5.68 -12.26 9.87
C ASP A 156 6.42 -12.79 8.63
N GLY A 157 7.64 -12.31 8.43
CA GLY A 157 8.52 -12.75 7.37
C GLY A 157 8.87 -11.66 6.36
N ASP A 158 10.09 -11.75 5.84
CA ASP A 158 10.60 -10.74 4.92
C ASP A 158 9.98 -10.86 3.52
N PHE A 159 9.61 -12.06 3.08
CA PHE A 159 8.93 -12.22 1.79
C PHE A 159 7.47 -11.72 1.83
N ALA A 160 6.79 -11.78 2.99
CA ALA A 160 5.49 -11.15 3.21
C ALA A 160 5.58 -9.62 3.08
N GLN A 161 6.63 -9.02 3.65
CA GLN A 161 6.91 -7.58 3.50
C GLN A 161 7.23 -7.22 2.04
N GLY A 162 8.02 -8.06 1.36
CA GLY A 162 8.35 -7.90 -0.06
C GLY A 162 7.11 -7.98 -0.96
N TYR A 163 6.18 -8.89 -0.66
CA TYR A 163 4.89 -8.99 -1.35
C TYR A 163 4.12 -7.68 -1.34
N VAL A 164 4.05 -7.00 -0.20
CA VAL A 164 3.32 -5.72 -0.10
C VAL A 164 3.93 -4.67 -1.04
N ILE A 165 5.25 -4.51 -1.06
CA ILE A 165 5.92 -3.57 -1.99
C ILE A 165 5.66 -3.98 -3.44
N ALA A 166 5.76 -5.27 -3.76
CA ALA A 166 5.52 -5.78 -5.10
C ALA A 166 4.07 -5.58 -5.56
N HIS A 167 3.10 -5.64 -4.63
CA HIS A 167 1.69 -5.33 -4.88
C HIS A 167 1.50 -3.85 -5.26
N GLU A 168 2.09 -2.92 -4.52
CA GLU A 168 2.03 -1.49 -4.85
C GLU A 168 2.70 -1.17 -6.19
N VAL A 169 3.82 -1.84 -6.50
CA VAL A 169 4.43 -1.78 -7.83
C VAL A 169 3.51 -2.40 -8.90
N GLY A 170 2.70 -3.40 -8.55
CA GLY A 170 1.65 -3.96 -9.42
C GLY A 170 0.66 -2.88 -9.88
N HIS A 171 0.25 -1.96 -9.00
CA HIS A 171 -0.58 -0.80 -9.37
C HIS A 171 0.15 0.15 -10.32
N HIS A 172 1.45 0.35 -10.14
CA HIS A 172 2.26 1.10 -11.09
C HIS A 172 2.27 0.45 -12.48
N VAL A 173 2.44 -0.86 -12.54
CA VAL A 173 2.38 -1.64 -13.79
C VAL A 173 1.01 -1.49 -14.46
N GLN A 174 -0.09 -1.53 -13.71
CA GLN A 174 -1.44 -1.30 -14.24
C GLN A 174 -1.56 0.08 -14.90
N LYS A 175 -0.99 1.11 -14.31
CA LYS A 175 -0.94 2.45 -14.91
C LYS A 175 -0.16 2.42 -16.23
N LEU A 176 1.04 1.83 -16.25
CA LEU A 176 1.89 1.76 -17.45
C LEU A 176 1.25 0.95 -18.59
N LEU A 177 0.47 -0.08 -18.25
CA LEU A 177 -0.27 -0.90 -19.21
C LEU A 177 -1.55 -0.24 -19.69
N GLY A 178 -1.97 0.90 -19.13
CA GLY A 178 -3.20 1.61 -19.47
C GLY A 178 -4.47 1.02 -18.85
N ILE A 179 -4.33 0.07 -17.93
CA ILE A 179 -5.45 -0.60 -17.26
C ILE A 179 -6.11 0.35 -16.26
N GLU A 180 -5.32 1.01 -15.39
CA GLU A 180 -5.83 1.93 -14.38
C GLU A 180 -6.64 3.09 -14.98
N PRO A 181 -6.16 3.82 -16.00
CA PRO A 181 -6.96 4.87 -16.64
C PRO A 181 -8.28 4.38 -17.23
N LYS A 182 -8.28 3.18 -17.82
CA LYS A 182 -9.49 2.58 -18.39
C LYS A 182 -10.50 2.19 -17.29
N VAL A 183 -10.04 1.62 -16.18
CA VAL A 183 -10.91 1.31 -15.03
C VAL A 183 -11.49 2.59 -14.45
N ARG A 184 -10.69 3.63 -14.27
CA ARG A 184 -11.14 4.94 -13.78
C ARG A 184 -12.24 5.53 -14.67
N GLN A 185 -12.10 5.42 -15.98
CA GLN A 185 -13.12 5.85 -16.92
C GLN A 185 -14.44 5.07 -16.74
N LEU A 186 -14.36 3.74 -16.58
CA LEU A 186 -15.55 2.91 -16.33
C LEU A 186 -16.23 3.26 -14.99
N GLN A 187 -15.47 3.60 -13.97
CA GLN A 187 -15.98 3.96 -12.65
C GLN A 187 -16.76 5.28 -12.64
N GLN A 188 -16.49 6.22 -13.56
CA GLN A 188 -17.11 7.56 -13.56
C GLN A 188 -18.64 7.55 -13.61
N ASN A 189 -19.24 6.58 -14.32
CA ASN A 189 -20.69 6.48 -14.49
C ASN A 189 -21.27 5.18 -13.92
N ALA A 190 -20.51 4.45 -13.11
CA ALA A 190 -20.91 3.18 -12.54
C ALA A 190 -21.64 3.36 -11.19
N SER A 191 -22.47 2.39 -10.83
CA SER A 191 -23.02 2.30 -9.46
C SER A 191 -21.89 2.02 -8.44
N GLN A 192 -22.12 2.34 -7.17
CA GLN A 192 -21.13 2.07 -6.12
C GLN A 192 -20.72 0.59 -6.07
N THR A 193 -21.67 -0.33 -6.23
CA THR A 193 -21.39 -1.77 -6.28
C THR A 193 -20.47 -2.13 -7.45
N GLU A 194 -20.66 -1.53 -8.61
CA GLU A 194 -19.79 -1.79 -9.77
C GLU A 194 -18.43 -1.12 -9.60
N VAL A 195 -18.37 0.08 -9.03
CA VAL A 195 -17.10 0.73 -8.63
C VAL A 195 -16.30 -0.20 -7.72
N ASN A 196 -16.94 -0.77 -6.70
CA ASN A 196 -16.30 -1.71 -5.77
C ASN A 196 -15.80 -2.97 -6.50
N ARG A 197 -16.62 -3.54 -7.40
CA ARG A 197 -16.22 -4.72 -8.20
C ARG A 197 -15.01 -4.44 -9.10
N LEU A 198 -14.97 -3.26 -9.73
CA LEU A 198 -13.82 -2.85 -10.55
C LEU A 198 -12.58 -2.67 -9.67
N SER A 199 -12.73 -2.11 -8.46
CA SER A 199 -11.64 -1.99 -7.50
C SER A 199 -11.10 -3.37 -7.09
N VAL A 200 -11.97 -4.31 -6.75
CA VAL A 200 -11.57 -5.70 -6.44
C VAL A 200 -10.75 -6.31 -7.60
N ARG A 201 -11.17 -6.13 -8.85
CA ARG A 201 -10.43 -6.64 -10.02
C ARG A 201 -9.04 -6.02 -10.15
N MET A 202 -8.90 -4.71 -9.85
CA MET A 202 -7.61 -4.02 -9.82
C MET A 202 -6.69 -4.62 -8.76
N GLU A 203 -7.21 -4.82 -7.55
CA GLU A 203 -6.45 -5.39 -6.43
C GLU A 203 -5.98 -6.83 -6.71
N LEU A 204 -6.88 -7.68 -7.19
CA LEU A 204 -6.54 -9.06 -7.54
C LEU A 204 -5.51 -9.15 -8.66
N GLN A 205 -5.54 -8.21 -9.61
CA GLN A 205 -4.51 -8.13 -10.65
C GLN A 205 -3.17 -7.68 -10.07
N ALA A 206 -3.15 -6.74 -9.13
CA ALA A 206 -1.94 -6.32 -8.45
C ALA A 206 -1.34 -7.47 -7.62
N ASP A 207 -2.18 -8.29 -6.96
CA ASP A 207 -1.74 -9.52 -6.29
C ASP A 207 -1.09 -10.51 -7.28
N CYS A 208 -1.69 -10.70 -8.45
CA CYS A 208 -1.13 -11.55 -9.49
C CYS A 208 0.23 -11.02 -9.99
N PHE A 209 0.35 -9.72 -10.20
CA PHE A 209 1.62 -9.08 -10.57
C PHE A 209 2.69 -9.21 -9.48
N ALA A 210 2.30 -9.13 -8.21
CA ALA A 210 3.19 -9.44 -7.09
C ALA A 210 3.64 -10.91 -7.13
N GLY A 211 2.75 -11.83 -7.50
CA GLY A 211 3.08 -13.23 -7.74
C GLY A 211 4.10 -13.42 -8.87
N VAL A 212 3.95 -12.70 -9.99
CA VAL A 212 4.92 -12.70 -11.10
C VAL A 212 6.30 -12.24 -10.64
N TRP A 213 6.38 -11.21 -9.79
CA TRP A 213 7.63 -10.82 -9.15
C TRP A 213 8.20 -11.95 -8.28
N GLY A 214 7.35 -12.57 -7.45
CA GLY A 214 7.75 -13.71 -6.60
C GLY A 214 8.32 -14.88 -7.40
N HIS A 215 7.73 -15.19 -8.56
CA HIS A 215 8.25 -16.17 -9.50
C HIS A 215 9.68 -15.82 -9.95
N SER A 216 9.93 -14.57 -10.31
CA SER A 216 11.27 -14.10 -10.66
C SER A 216 12.27 -14.27 -9.50
N MET A 217 11.83 -14.01 -8.25
CA MET A 217 12.66 -14.23 -7.06
C MET A 217 12.99 -15.72 -6.87
N GLN A 218 12.04 -16.60 -7.12
CA GLN A 218 12.26 -18.04 -7.08
C GLN A 218 13.28 -18.50 -8.15
N GLN A 219 13.10 -18.05 -9.41
CA GLN A 219 14.03 -18.38 -10.50
C GLN A 219 15.46 -17.91 -10.21
N GLN A 220 15.62 -16.78 -9.51
CA GLN A 220 16.93 -16.25 -9.13
C GLN A 220 17.53 -16.94 -7.88
N GLY A 221 16.85 -17.91 -7.28
CA GLY A 221 17.30 -18.60 -6.07
C GLY A 221 17.33 -17.69 -4.83
N VAL A 222 16.49 -16.64 -4.81
CA VAL A 222 16.40 -15.70 -3.69
C VAL A 222 15.54 -16.23 -2.56
N LEU A 223 14.53 -17.06 -2.91
CA LEU A 223 13.60 -17.59 -1.94
C LEU A 223 14.19 -18.72 -1.10
N GLU A 224 13.75 -18.82 0.13
CA GLU A 224 14.04 -19.85 1.11
C GLU A 224 12.77 -20.66 1.41
N ALA A 225 12.94 -21.76 2.12
CA ALA A 225 11.80 -22.59 2.52
C ALA A 225 10.87 -21.80 3.46
N GLY A 226 9.58 -21.74 3.13
CA GLY A 226 8.57 -21.01 3.90
C GLY A 226 8.20 -19.63 3.30
N ASP A 227 9.07 -19.02 2.50
CA ASP A 227 8.83 -17.67 1.96
C ASP A 227 7.51 -17.57 1.18
N LEU A 228 7.21 -18.56 0.33
CA LEU A 228 5.97 -18.56 -0.43
C LEU A 228 4.74 -18.56 0.49
N GLU A 229 4.77 -19.36 1.55
CA GLU A 229 3.72 -19.42 2.55
C GLU A 229 3.54 -18.09 3.30
N GLU A 230 4.63 -17.37 3.56
CA GLU A 230 4.58 -16.03 4.16
C GLU A 230 3.79 -15.04 3.29
N ALA A 231 4.09 -14.96 1.99
CA ALA A 231 3.37 -14.10 1.06
C ALA A 231 1.90 -14.52 0.87
N LEU A 232 1.64 -15.82 0.79
CA LEU A 232 0.27 -16.36 0.69
C LEU A 232 -0.56 -16.04 1.94
N ASN A 233 0.04 -16.15 3.13
CA ASN A 233 -0.58 -15.78 4.39
C ASN A 233 -0.83 -14.26 4.46
N ALA A 234 0.10 -13.44 3.96
CA ALA A 234 -0.07 -12.00 3.89
C ALA A 234 -1.26 -11.62 3.01
N ALA A 235 -1.35 -12.19 1.80
CA ALA A 235 -2.45 -11.95 0.88
C ALA A 235 -3.82 -12.33 1.51
N GLN A 236 -3.88 -13.45 2.23
CA GLN A 236 -5.09 -13.86 2.94
C GLN A 236 -5.44 -12.95 4.12
N ALA A 237 -4.44 -12.47 4.87
CA ALA A 237 -4.66 -11.67 6.08
C ALA A 237 -5.32 -10.32 5.79
N ILE A 238 -5.13 -9.78 4.59
CA ILE A 238 -5.65 -8.48 4.16
C ILE A 238 -6.87 -8.58 3.23
N GLY A 239 -7.53 -9.75 3.15
CA GLY A 239 -8.80 -9.89 2.46
C GLY A 239 -9.93 -9.18 3.20
N ASP A 240 -10.87 -8.57 2.44
CA ASP A 240 -11.99 -7.79 3.00
C ASP A 240 -12.90 -8.63 3.91
N ASP A 241 -13.10 -9.89 3.57
CA ASP A 241 -13.91 -10.83 4.37
C ASP A 241 -13.31 -11.03 5.78
N ARG A 242 -11.98 -11.21 5.85
CA ARG A 242 -11.28 -11.39 7.13
C ARG A 242 -11.22 -10.08 7.92
N LEU A 243 -10.89 -8.96 7.28
CA LEU A 243 -10.81 -7.66 7.93
C LEU A 243 -12.18 -7.20 8.46
N GLN A 244 -13.26 -7.40 7.69
CA GLN A 244 -14.62 -7.06 8.12
C GLN A 244 -15.11 -7.98 9.25
N GLN A 245 -14.82 -9.28 9.18
CA GLN A 245 -15.17 -10.21 10.26
C GLN A 245 -14.47 -9.82 11.58
N GLN A 246 -13.18 -9.45 11.52
CA GLN A 246 -12.42 -9.02 12.70
C GLN A 246 -12.87 -7.66 13.24
N GLY A 247 -13.17 -6.70 12.35
CA GLY A 247 -13.50 -5.32 12.75
C GLY A 247 -14.97 -5.11 13.10
N GLN A 248 -15.89 -5.78 12.39
CA GLN A 248 -17.34 -5.53 12.47
C GLN A 248 -18.16 -6.76 12.87
N GLY A 249 -17.54 -7.94 12.97
CA GLY A 249 -18.22 -9.21 13.26
C GLY A 249 -19.18 -9.70 12.18
N ARG A 250 -19.19 -9.07 11.00
CA ARG A 250 -20.02 -9.46 9.84
C ARG A 250 -19.32 -9.13 8.53
N VAL A 251 -19.65 -9.89 7.49
CA VAL A 251 -19.11 -9.74 6.13
C VAL A 251 -20.19 -9.18 5.21
N VAL A 252 -19.85 -8.16 4.40
CA VAL A 252 -20.75 -7.50 3.44
C VAL A 252 -20.09 -7.49 2.07
N PRO A 253 -20.28 -8.52 1.21
CA PRO A 253 -19.55 -8.70 -0.05
C PRO A 253 -19.65 -7.52 -1.03
N ASP A 254 -20.82 -6.85 -1.11
CA ASP A 254 -20.99 -5.70 -2.02
C ASP A 254 -20.18 -4.45 -1.61
N SER A 255 -19.65 -4.43 -0.40
CA SER A 255 -18.75 -3.36 0.08
C SER A 255 -17.26 -3.68 -0.09
N PHE A 256 -16.92 -4.85 -0.62
CA PHE A 256 -15.51 -5.21 -0.83
C PHE A 256 -14.86 -4.31 -1.87
N THR A 257 -13.65 -3.87 -1.56
CA THR A 257 -12.81 -3.07 -2.44
C THR A 257 -11.48 -3.76 -2.77
N HIS A 258 -11.07 -4.76 -1.98
CA HIS A 258 -9.81 -5.51 -2.14
C HIS A 258 -10.01 -6.98 -2.49
N GLY A 259 -11.22 -7.52 -2.30
CA GLY A 259 -11.54 -8.92 -2.56
C GLY A 259 -11.41 -9.81 -1.32
N THR A 260 -11.83 -11.07 -1.48
CA THR A 260 -11.76 -12.06 -0.39
C THR A 260 -10.33 -12.58 -0.19
N SER A 261 -10.07 -13.09 1.01
CA SER A 261 -8.81 -13.78 1.36
C SER A 261 -8.46 -14.89 0.35
N GLU A 262 -9.45 -15.69 -0.05
CA GLU A 262 -9.27 -16.76 -1.04
C GLU A 262 -8.95 -16.23 -2.45
N GLN A 263 -9.62 -15.16 -2.87
CA GLN A 263 -9.36 -14.54 -4.17
C GLN A 263 -7.94 -13.98 -4.23
N ARG A 264 -7.51 -13.24 -3.21
CA ARG A 264 -6.16 -12.65 -3.13
C ARG A 264 -5.08 -13.73 -3.14
N TYR A 265 -5.24 -14.78 -2.33
CA TYR A 265 -4.38 -15.95 -2.33
C TYR A 265 -4.28 -16.57 -3.73
N SER A 266 -5.43 -16.85 -4.36
CA SER A 266 -5.48 -17.56 -5.65
C SER A 266 -4.84 -16.76 -6.77
N TRP A 267 -5.01 -15.43 -6.80
CA TRP A 267 -4.44 -14.58 -7.83
C TRP A 267 -2.93 -14.37 -7.63
N PHE A 268 -2.46 -14.18 -6.40
CA PHE A 268 -1.01 -14.16 -6.13
C PHE A 268 -0.38 -15.49 -6.55
N LYS A 269 -0.95 -16.62 -6.12
CA LYS A 269 -0.45 -17.94 -6.48
C LYS A 269 -0.42 -18.17 -7.99
N ARG A 270 -1.42 -17.70 -8.73
CA ARG A 270 -1.47 -17.79 -10.19
C ARG A 270 -0.30 -17.04 -10.84
N GLY A 271 -0.02 -15.84 -10.40
CA GLY A 271 1.14 -15.06 -10.86
C GLY A 271 2.45 -15.76 -10.54
N PHE A 272 2.55 -16.27 -9.31
CA PHE A 272 3.73 -16.98 -8.84
C PHE A 272 4.00 -18.29 -9.63
N ASP A 273 2.99 -19.09 -9.88
CA ASP A 273 3.13 -20.36 -10.61
C ASP A 273 3.48 -20.13 -12.08
N SER A 274 2.92 -19.10 -12.72
CA SER A 274 3.09 -18.84 -14.15
C SER A 274 4.31 -17.98 -14.50
N GLY A 275 4.62 -16.98 -13.68
CA GLY A 275 5.61 -15.95 -14.02
C GLY A 275 5.23 -15.09 -15.24
N ASP A 276 4.00 -15.22 -15.74
CA ASP A 276 3.51 -14.58 -16.97
C ASP A 276 2.43 -13.54 -16.66
N PRO A 277 2.70 -12.23 -16.88
CA PRO A 277 1.69 -11.17 -16.68
C PRO A 277 0.40 -11.36 -17.49
N ALA A 278 0.44 -12.07 -18.62
CA ALA A 278 -0.74 -12.35 -19.42
C ALA A 278 -1.78 -13.22 -18.67
N GLN A 279 -1.34 -14.00 -17.68
CA GLN A 279 -2.22 -14.80 -16.83
C GLN A 279 -2.96 -13.96 -15.76
N CYS A 280 -2.61 -12.68 -15.61
CA CYS A 280 -3.15 -11.77 -14.60
C CYS A 280 -4.37 -10.98 -15.10
N ASN A 281 -5.10 -11.45 -16.10
CA ASN A 281 -6.28 -10.76 -16.58
C ASN A 281 -7.50 -11.03 -15.69
N THR A 282 -7.81 -10.09 -14.78
CA THR A 282 -8.98 -10.13 -13.87
C THR A 282 -10.25 -9.55 -14.49
N PHE A 283 -10.15 -8.89 -15.66
CA PHE A 283 -11.25 -8.16 -16.29
C PHE A 283 -11.99 -8.96 -17.37
N GLY A 284 -11.42 -10.06 -17.82
CA GLY A 284 -12.00 -10.90 -18.88
C GLY A 284 -11.60 -10.47 -20.31
N LYS A 285 -12.15 -11.17 -21.32
CA LYS A 285 -11.71 -11.04 -22.72
C LYS A 285 -12.05 -9.70 -23.38
N ASN A 286 -12.99 -8.93 -22.81
CA ASN A 286 -13.50 -7.69 -23.41
C ASN A 286 -12.95 -6.43 -22.75
N PHE A 287 -11.88 -6.57 -21.98
CA PHE A 287 -11.27 -5.44 -21.27
C PHE A 287 -10.04 -4.92 -21.98
#